data_08970b31596d47a808fd700b7aa38c83
#
_entry.id   08970b31596d47a808fd700b7aa38c83
#
_cell.length_a   1.000
_cell.length_b   1.000
_cell.length_c   1.000
_cell.angle_alpha   90.00
_cell.angle_beta   90.00
_cell.angle_gamma   90.00
#
_symmetry.space_group_name_H-M   'P 1'
#
loop_
_entity.id
_entity.type
_entity.pdbx_description
1 polymer ?
#
loop_
_entity_poly.entity_id
_entity_poly.type
_entity_poly.pdbx_seq_one_letter_code
_entity_poly.pdbx_strand_id
1 'polypeptide(L)'
;NCKTKIHIPFHLRSYYPHEKTFQSPGFFKTLRTGAELYTGAVSLLIHFFFLGSFWGFLWETLIFIAKDNTFRNRGFFYGPWLPVYGIGAVVFYCLFHSSRETISIRSLHKSNRLFLFKTKYHPLTIFIKTALLGTALELVIGWFLDIFFDLRYWDYSSYPFNFHGYICLLSAVGFGVAGMLWICVFSEIFRKLWFSLPPGFRRGFNSVLILLFLADCAAALIFPNTGME
;
A
#
# COMPACT_ATOMS: atom_id res chain seq x y z
N ASN A 1 0.62 -43.23 -9.18
CA ASN A 1 0.42 -41.95 -9.86
C ASN A 1 -0.62 -41.12 -9.13
N CYS A 2 -0.25 -40.57 -8.00
CA CYS A 2 -1.10 -39.65 -7.24
C CYS A 2 -0.83 -38.22 -7.74
N LYS A 3 -1.71 -37.69 -8.60
CA LYS A 3 -1.68 -36.29 -9.03
C LYS A 3 -2.32 -35.43 -7.95
N THR A 4 -1.56 -35.04 -6.95
CA THR A 4 -2.02 -34.03 -5.99
C THR A 4 -2.01 -32.66 -6.69
N LYS A 5 -3.18 -32.17 -7.08
CA LYS A 5 -3.35 -30.77 -7.53
C LYS A 5 -3.23 -29.88 -6.30
N ILE A 6 -2.09 -29.21 -6.13
CA ILE A 6 -1.98 -28.14 -5.14
C ILE A 6 -2.77 -26.98 -5.67
N HIS A 7 -3.83 -26.61 -4.96
CA HIS A 7 -4.64 -25.44 -5.28
C HIS A 7 -3.86 -24.18 -4.83
N ILE A 8 -3.10 -23.58 -5.75
CA ILE A 8 -2.51 -22.27 -5.50
C ILE A 8 -3.66 -21.27 -5.44
N PRO A 9 -3.82 -20.52 -4.34
CA PRO A 9 -4.86 -19.49 -4.24
C PRO A 9 -4.79 -18.55 -5.44
N PHE A 10 -5.93 -18.28 -6.05
CA PHE A 10 -6.07 -17.56 -7.33
C PHE A 10 -5.32 -16.21 -7.36
N HIS A 11 -5.24 -15.51 -6.23
CA HIS A 11 -4.55 -14.22 -6.08
C HIS A 11 -3.01 -14.29 -6.17
N LEU A 12 -2.41 -15.47 -6.08
CA LEU A 12 -0.95 -15.64 -6.21
C LEU A 12 -0.48 -15.95 -7.63
N ARG A 13 -1.39 -16.35 -8.54
CA ARG A 13 -1.03 -16.71 -9.93
C ARG A 13 -0.58 -15.51 -10.78
N SER A 14 -1.04 -14.30 -10.49
CA SER A 14 -0.73 -13.12 -11.30
C SER A 14 0.69 -12.57 -11.10
N TYR A 15 1.43 -13.07 -10.11
CA TYR A 15 2.79 -12.61 -9.82
C TYR A 15 3.87 -13.16 -10.75
N TYR A 16 3.57 -14.21 -11.54
CA TYR A 16 4.53 -14.86 -12.43
C TYR A 16 3.92 -15.10 -13.83
N PRO A 17 4.06 -14.14 -14.76
CA PRO A 17 3.46 -14.22 -16.09
C PRO A 17 4.17 -15.17 -17.07
N HIS A 18 5.27 -15.83 -16.70
CA HIS A 18 6.02 -16.73 -17.54
C HIS A 18 5.98 -18.19 -17.02
N GLU A 19 4.81 -18.86 -17.11
CA GLU A 19 4.79 -20.31 -17.12
C GLU A 19 4.95 -20.83 -18.55
N LYS A 20 6.19 -21.20 -18.89
CA LYS A 20 6.43 -22.20 -19.93
C LYS A 20 5.89 -23.51 -19.42
N THR A 21 5.13 -24.23 -20.25
CA THR A 21 4.59 -25.58 -20.12
C THR A 21 5.18 -26.43 -18.99
N PHE A 22 4.35 -26.65 -17.97
CA PHE A 22 4.69 -27.38 -16.76
C PHE A 22 4.77 -28.88 -17.04
N GLN A 23 5.97 -29.38 -17.31
CA GLN A 23 6.27 -30.81 -17.15
C GLN A 23 6.33 -31.09 -15.64
N SER A 24 5.56 -32.08 -15.17
CA SER A 24 5.33 -32.43 -13.77
C SER A 24 6.58 -32.28 -12.89
N PRO A 25 6.69 -31.26 -12.03
CA PRO A 25 7.77 -31.20 -11.07
C PRO A 25 7.47 -32.14 -9.92
N GLY A 26 8.51 -32.83 -9.40
CA GLY A 26 8.38 -33.62 -8.18
C GLY A 26 7.87 -32.75 -7.03
N PHE A 27 7.21 -33.34 -6.04
CA PHE A 27 6.57 -32.71 -4.88
C PHE A 27 7.40 -31.56 -4.26
N PHE A 28 8.69 -31.73 -4.07
CA PHE A 28 9.60 -30.73 -3.52
C PHE A 28 9.77 -29.51 -4.43
N LYS A 29 9.74 -29.66 -5.75
CA LYS A 29 9.81 -28.54 -6.69
C LYS A 29 8.53 -27.70 -6.65
N THR A 30 7.39 -28.34 -6.49
CA THR A 30 6.08 -27.66 -6.33
C THR A 30 5.99 -26.89 -5.01
N LEU A 31 6.48 -27.47 -3.91
CA LEU A 31 6.56 -26.78 -2.61
C LEU A 31 7.48 -25.56 -2.68
N ARG A 32 8.64 -25.70 -3.32
CA ARG A 32 9.58 -24.60 -3.53
C ARG A 32 8.97 -23.47 -4.35
N THR A 33 8.27 -23.79 -5.43
CA THR A 33 7.58 -22.80 -6.26
C THR A 33 6.49 -22.07 -5.48
N GLY A 34 5.70 -22.78 -4.67
CA GLY A 34 4.69 -22.18 -3.79
C GLY A 34 5.30 -21.22 -2.75
N ALA A 35 6.40 -21.63 -2.12
CA ALA A 35 7.13 -20.80 -1.16
C ALA A 35 7.75 -19.56 -1.82
N GLU A 36 8.30 -19.68 -3.03
CA GLU A 36 8.85 -18.55 -3.79
C GLU A 36 7.77 -17.54 -4.19
N LEU A 37 6.58 -18.01 -4.59
CA LEU A 37 5.42 -17.18 -4.88
C LEU A 37 4.95 -16.40 -3.65
N TYR A 38 4.80 -17.10 -2.52
CA TYR A 38 4.39 -16.49 -1.25
C TYR A 38 5.41 -15.44 -0.79
N THR A 39 6.70 -15.78 -0.84
CA THR A 39 7.78 -14.85 -0.47
C THR A 39 7.79 -13.62 -1.38
N GLY A 40 7.52 -13.78 -2.67
CA GLY A 40 7.41 -12.68 -3.63
C GLY A 40 6.24 -11.73 -3.31
N ALA A 41 5.07 -12.29 -2.97
CA ALA A 41 3.89 -11.51 -2.60
C ALA A 41 4.11 -10.71 -1.31
N VAL A 42 4.62 -11.37 -0.28
CA VAL A 42 4.95 -10.69 1.00
C VAL A 42 5.99 -9.59 0.79
N SER A 43 7.03 -9.86 -0.01
CA SER A 43 8.06 -8.88 -0.35
C SER A 43 7.49 -7.64 -1.05
N LEU A 44 6.50 -7.80 -1.92
CA LEU A 44 5.81 -6.69 -2.57
C LEU A 44 4.97 -5.88 -1.58
N LEU A 45 4.22 -6.54 -0.69
CA LEU A 45 3.39 -5.86 0.31
C LEU A 45 4.24 -5.04 1.29
N ILE A 46 5.38 -5.57 1.72
CA ILE A 46 6.36 -4.82 2.52
C ILE A 46 6.84 -3.58 1.76
N HIS A 47 7.22 -3.75 0.48
CA HIS A 47 7.63 -2.63 -0.34
C HIS A 47 6.53 -1.57 -0.49
N PHE A 48 5.28 -1.98 -0.71
CA PHE A 48 4.14 -1.06 -0.79
C PHE A 48 3.85 -0.33 0.53
N PHE A 49 4.05 -1.00 1.66
CA PHE A 49 3.93 -0.35 2.97
C PHE A 49 4.96 0.79 3.10
N PHE A 50 6.23 0.54 2.83
CA PHE A 50 7.25 1.59 2.93
C PHE A 50 7.08 2.69 1.88
N LEU A 51 6.72 2.32 0.66
CA LEU A 51 6.47 3.27 -0.41
C LEU A 51 5.29 4.19 -0.07
N GLY A 52 4.18 3.62 0.40
CA GLY A 52 3.01 4.38 0.84
C GLY A 52 3.32 5.28 2.04
N SER A 53 4.06 4.78 3.03
CA SER A 53 4.48 5.54 4.20
C SER A 53 5.36 6.74 3.83
N PHE A 54 6.31 6.54 2.91
CA PHE A 54 7.18 7.59 2.40
C PHE A 54 6.41 8.65 1.59
N TRP A 55 5.53 8.23 0.68
CA TRP A 55 4.71 9.16 -0.10
C TRP A 55 3.74 9.94 0.78
N GLY A 56 3.16 9.31 1.81
CA GLY A 56 2.34 10.00 2.80
C GLY A 56 3.12 11.07 3.55
N PHE A 57 4.34 10.75 3.99
CA PHE A 57 5.23 11.71 4.63
C PHE A 57 5.56 12.91 3.72
N LEU A 58 5.94 12.65 2.48
CA LEU A 58 6.19 13.73 1.51
C LEU A 58 4.96 14.59 1.28
N TRP A 59 3.79 13.99 1.13
CA TRP A 59 2.52 14.68 0.91
C TRP A 59 2.20 15.63 2.06
N GLU A 60 2.25 15.15 3.30
CA GLU A 60 2.01 15.99 4.47
C GLU A 60 3.04 17.11 4.62
N THR A 61 4.32 16.76 4.46
CA THR A 61 5.40 17.75 4.51
C THR A 61 5.19 18.88 3.51
N LEU A 62 4.81 18.54 2.26
CA LEU A 62 4.54 19.54 1.23
C LEU A 62 3.34 20.43 1.57
N ILE A 63 2.27 19.85 2.13
CA ILE A 63 1.11 20.63 2.58
C ILE A 63 1.51 21.64 3.67
N PHE A 64 2.36 21.22 4.63
CA PHE A 64 2.82 22.12 5.70
C PHE A 64 3.74 23.21 5.20
N ILE A 65 4.69 22.88 4.34
CA ILE A 65 5.54 23.91 3.72
C ILE A 65 4.67 24.92 2.95
N ALA A 66 3.62 24.46 2.26
CA ALA A 66 2.74 25.35 1.51
C ALA A 66 1.83 26.23 2.40
N LYS A 67 1.46 25.76 3.60
CA LYS A 67 0.59 26.50 4.51
C LYS A 67 1.35 27.40 5.46
N ASP A 68 2.39 26.89 6.08
CA ASP A 68 3.06 27.52 7.21
C ASP A 68 4.47 28.01 6.89
N ASN A 69 4.98 27.78 5.66
CA ASN A 69 6.36 28.05 5.23
C ASN A 69 7.41 27.42 6.16
N THR A 70 7.05 26.39 6.93
CA THR A 70 7.94 25.71 7.88
C THR A 70 7.99 24.23 7.60
N PHE A 71 9.17 23.65 7.71
CA PHE A 71 9.33 22.19 7.73
C PHE A 71 9.00 21.70 9.15
N ARG A 72 8.03 20.78 9.25
CA ARG A 72 7.73 20.08 10.51
C ARG A 72 7.68 18.59 10.26
N ASN A 73 8.46 17.83 11.02
CA ASN A 73 8.32 16.39 11.06
C ASN A 73 7.12 16.02 11.94
N ARG A 74 5.96 15.78 11.32
CA ARG A 74 4.69 15.48 12.02
C ARG A 74 4.52 14.04 12.44
N GLY A 75 5.45 13.16 12.12
CA GLY A 75 5.33 11.77 12.50
C GLY A 75 5.71 11.53 13.96
N PHE A 76 5.13 10.48 14.57
CA PHE A 76 5.67 9.90 15.81
C PHE A 76 7.12 9.43 15.63
N PHE A 77 7.48 9.13 14.40
CA PHE A 77 8.79 8.60 13.99
C PHE A 77 9.76 9.73 13.58
N TYR A 78 11.05 9.49 13.72
CA TYR A 78 12.09 10.41 13.25
C TYR A 78 12.33 10.30 11.75
N GLY A 79 12.18 9.09 11.21
CA GLY A 79 12.33 8.82 9.78
C GLY A 79 11.13 9.27 8.95
N PRO A 80 11.27 9.26 7.61
CA PRO A 80 10.25 9.73 6.69
C PRO A 80 9.15 8.66 6.49
N TRP A 81 8.49 8.27 7.58
CA TRP A 81 7.45 7.24 7.57
C TRP A 81 6.16 7.75 8.19
N LEU A 82 5.07 7.64 7.45
CA LEU A 82 3.72 7.73 7.98
C LEU A 82 3.01 6.38 7.79
N PRO A 83 3.07 5.46 8.76
CA PRO A 83 2.57 4.09 8.62
C PRO A 83 1.11 3.98 8.23
N VAL A 84 0.27 4.95 8.59
CA VAL A 84 -1.14 4.98 8.21
C VAL A 84 -1.34 4.94 6.70
N TYR A 85 -0.51 5.68 5.95
CA TYR A 85 -0.52 5.67 4.48
C TYR A 85 0.00 4.36 3.90
N GLY A 86 1.02 3.77 4.55
CA GLY A 86 1.55 2.46 4.20
C GLY A 86 0.53 1.35 4.37
N ILE A 87 -0.19 1.35 5.51
CA ILE A 87 -1.30 0.42 5.77
C ILE A 87 -2.40 0.62 4.72
N GLY A 88 -2.79 1.86 4.46
CA GLY A 88 -3.79 2.19 3.43
C GLY A 88 -3.39 1.67 2.05
N ALA A 89 -2.13 1.87 1.64
CA ALA A 89 -1.61 1.38 0.36
C ALA A 89 -1.70 -0.15 0.23
N VAL A 90 -1.33 -0.89 1.30
CA VAL A 90 -1.42 -2.36 1.34
C VAL A 90 -2.86 -2.83 1.34
N VAL A 91 -3.72 -2.26 2.19
CA VAL A 91 -5.13 -2.64 2.31
C VAL A 91 -5.86 -2.39 0.98
N PHE A 92 -5.70 -1.22 0.38
CA PHE A 92 -6.31 -0.93 -0.91
C PHE A 92 -5.80 -1.87 -2.00
N TYR A 93 -4.51 -2.15 -2.03
CA TYR A 93 -3.96 -3.10 -2.98
C TYR A 93 -4.55 -4.51 -2.80
N CYS A 94 -4.61 -5.04 -1.59
CA CYS A 94 -5.17 -6.36 -1.30
C CYS A 94 -6.65 -6.46 -1.68
N LEU A 95 -7.44 -5.42 -1.40
CA LEU A 95 -8.87 -5.42 -1.69
C LEU A 95 -9.19 -5.31 -3.19
N PHE A 96 -8.40 -4.57 -3.95
CA PHE A 96 -8.68 -4.29 -5.35
C PHE A 96 -7.83 -5.10 -6.34
N HIS A 97 -6.73 -5.72 -5.89
CA HIS A 97 -5.85 -6.50 -6.77
C HIS A 97 -6.55 -7.77 -7.30
N SER A 98 -7.26 -8.49 -6.46
CA SER A 98 -8.02 -9.71 -6.84
C SER A 98 -9.03 -9.49 -7.99
N SER A 99 -9.37 -8.23 -8.25
CA SER A 99 -10.32 -7.84 -9.29
C SER A 99 -9.69 -7.69 -10.68
N ARG A 100 -8.36 -7.79 -10.79
CA ARG A 100 -7.61 -7.57 -12.05
C ARG A 100 -7.43 -8.83 -12.90
N GLU A 101 -7.61 -10.01 -12.32
CA GLU A 101 -7.16 -11.27 -12.93
C GLU A 101 -7.99 -11.78 -14.12
N THR A 102 -9.12 -11.21 -14.42
CA THR A 102 -10.02 -11.78 -15.46
C THR A 102 -9.73 -11.27 -16.87
N ILE A 103 -8.61 -10.55 -17.09
CA ILE A 103 -8.27 -10.08 -18.43
C ILE A 103 -7.15 -10.94 -19.01
N SER A 104 -7.58 -11.92 -19.81
CA SER A 104 -6.76 -12.82 -20.60
C SER A 104 -5.58 -12.12 -21.28
N ILE A 105 -4.39 -12.69 -21.09
CA ILE A 105 -3.12 -12.32 -21.74
C ILE A 105 -3.23 -12.24 -23.28
N ARG A 106 -4.24 -12.88 -23.89
CA ARG A 106 -4.50 -12.83 -25.33
C ARG A 106 -4.85 -11.44 -25.86
N SER A 107 -5.31 -10.51 -25.02
CA SER A 107 -5.65 -9.14 -25.43
C SER A 107 -4.47 -8.16 -25.44
N LEU A 108 -3.33 -8.52 -24.87
CA LEU A 108 -2.17 -7.62 -24.75
C LEU A 108 -1.45 -7.35 -26.08
N HIS A 109 -1.65 -8.20 -27.09
CA HIS A 109 -0.93 -8.09 -28.36
C HIS A 109 -1.56 -7.14 -29.40
N LYS A 110 -2.75 -6.59 -29.14
CA LYS A 110 -3.51 -5.85 -30.15
C LYS A 110 -3.92 -4.42 -29.79
N SER A 111 -3.49 -3.85 -28.68
CA SER A 111 -3.90 -2.49 -28.32
C SER A 111 -2.78 -1.64 -27.75
N ASN A 112 -2.21 -0.79 -28.61
CA ASN A 112 -1.32 0.34 -28.28
C ASN A 112 -2.08 1.51 -27.58
N ARG A 113 -3.20 1.25 -26.92
CA ARG A 113 -3.94 2.29 -26.19
C ARG A 113 -3.53 2.29 -24.73
N LEU A 114 -3.16 3.46 -24.28
CA LEU A 114 -2.82 3.90 -22.93
C LEU A 114 -3.30 2.94 -21.80
N PHE A 115 -2.31 2.28 -21.19
CA PHE A 115 -2.39 1.15 -20.27
C PHE A 115 -3.02 1.47 -18.89
N LEU A 116 -3.66 2.66 -18.74
CA LEU A 116 -3.98 3.25 -17.45
C LEU A 116 -5.28 2.76 -16.78
N PHE A 117 -6.20 2.05 -17.48
CA PHE A 117 -7.55 1.83 -16.94
C PHE A 117 -8.07 0.41 -17.15
N LYS A 118 -7.31 -0.63 -16.81
CA LYS A 118 -7.79 -2.00 -16.93
C LYS A 118 -8.07 -2.65 -15.57
N THR A 119 -8.92 -2.01 -14.78
CA THR A 119 -9.48 -2.57 -13.54
C THR A 119 -10.86 -3.17 -13.81
N LYS A 120 -11.25 -4.22 -13.08
CA LYS A 120 -12.60 -4.82 -13.15
C LYS A 120 -13.67 -3.82 -12.73
N TYR A 121 -13.32 -2.89 -11.85
CA TYR A 121 -14.22 -1.85 -11.35
C TYR A 121 -14.06 -0.55 -12.13
N HIS A 122 -15.19 0.13 -12.36
CA HIS A 122 -15.18 1.49 -12.88
C HIS A 122 -14.39 2.41 -11.94
N PRO A 123 -13.59 3.37 -12.44
CA PRO A 123 -12.79 4.28 -11.61
C PRO A 123 -13.59 4.97 -10.50
N LEU A 124 -14.82 5.40 -10.79
CA LEU A 124 -15.72 5.98 -9.80
C LEU A 124 -16.06 5.03 -8.65
N THR A 125 -16.22 3.73 -8.95
CA THR A 125 -16.45 2.71 -7.90
C THR A 125 -15.23 2.55 -7.00
N ILE A 126 -14.03 2.60 -7.58
CA ILE A 126 -12.78 2.57 -6.80
C ILE A 126 -12.70 3.82 -5.93
N PHE A 127 -12.93 5.00 -6.52
CA PHE A 127 -12.95 6.27 -5.78
C PHE A 127 -13.88 6.20 -4.56
N ILE A 128 -15.15 5.82 -4.76
CA ILE A 128 -16.14 5.75 -3.67
C ILE A 128 -15.68 4.77 -2.59
N LYS A 129 -15.26 3.56 -2.97
CA LYS A 129 -14.83 2.55 -2.01
C LYS A 129 -13.58 2.96 -1.24
N THR A 130 -12.59 3.57 -1.89
CA THR A 130 -11.38 4.04 -1.22
C THR A 130 -11.64 5.28 -0.36
N ALA A 131 -12.55 6.16 -0.77
CA ALA A 131 -13.01 7.28 0.06
C ALA A 131 -13.65 6.76 1.36
N LEU A 132 -14.64 5.86 1.25
CA LEU A 132 -15.32 5.30 2.43
C LEU A 132 -14.36 4.54 3.35
N LEU A 133 -13.51 3.69 2.79
CA LEU A 133 -12.57 2.90 3.57
C LEU A 133 -11.48 3.76 4.22
N GLY A 134 -10.92 4.72 3.49
CA GLY A 134 -9.93 5.66 4.01
C GLY A 134 -10.49 6.51 5.15
N THR A 135 -11.69 7.05 4.95
CA THR A 135 -12.40 7.83 5.98
C THR A 135 -12.73 6.98 7.23
N ALA A 136 -13.13 5.71 7.03
CA ALA A 136 -13.38 4.82 8.16
C ALA A 136 -12.09 4.51 8.94
N LEU A 137 -10.98 4.27 8.25
CA LEU A 137 -9.68 4.06 8.89
C LEU A 137 -9.21 5.32 9.64
N GLU A 138 -9.34 6.50 9.03
CA GLU A 138 -9.00 7.77 9.65
C GLU A 138 -9.82 8.02 10.92
N LEU A 139 -11.14 7.78 10.86
CA LEU A 139 -12.03 7.91 12.02
C LEU A 139 -11.61 6.97 13.15
N VAL A 140 -11.39 5.68 12.84
CA VAL A 140 -11.04 4.67 13.85
C VAL A 140 -9.69 5.01 14.50
N ILE A 141 -8.70 5.38 13.70
CA ILE A 141 -7.36 5.71 14.21
C ILE A 141 -7.40 6.99 15.03
N GLY A 142 -8.05 8.05 14.53
CA GLY A 142 -8.16 9.34 15.24
C GLY A 142 -8.91 9.19 16.56
N TRP A 143 -10.04 8.48 16.56
CA TRP A 143 -10.82 8.19 17.76
C TRP A 143 -10.02 7.34 18.78
N PHE A 144 -9.31 6.30 18.32
CA PHE A 144 -8.49 5.45 19.16
C PHE A 144 -7.34 6.22 19.82
N LEU A 145 -6.62 7.04 19.06
CA LEU A 145 -5.51 7.84 19.59
C LEU A 145 -5.98 8.88 20.59
N ASP A 146 -7.09 9.53 20.33
CA ASP A 146 -7.67 10.54 21.23
C ASP A 146 -8.12 9.93 22.56
N ILE A 147 -8.87 8.82 22.53
CA ILE A 147 -9.44 8.22 23.75
C ILE A 147 -8.39 7.50 24.60
N PHE A 148 -7.45 6.76 23.98
CA PHE A 148 -6.53 5.91 24.74
C PHE A 148 -5.21 6.59 25.06
N PHE A 149 -4.81 7.61 24.29
CA PHE A 149 -3.51 8.24 24.44
C PHE A 149 -3.58 9.78 24.61
N ASP A 150 -4.77 10.36 24.57
CA ASP A 150 -4.98 11.82 24.60
C ASP A 150 -4.14 12.54 23.52
N LEU A 151 -4.01 11.87 22.33
CA LEU A 151 -3.20 12.34 21.22
C LEU A 151 -4.09 12.66 20.01
N ARG A 152 -4.06 13.92 19.60
CA ARG A 152 -4.78 14.39 18.41
C ARG A 152 -3.78 14.91 17.37
N TYR A 153 -3.41 14.07 16.44
CA TYR A 153 -2.44 14.41 15.38
C TYR A 153 -3.03 15.35 14.30
N TRP A 154 -4.35 15.36 14.14
CA TRP A 154 -5.06 16.26 13.23
C TRP A 154 -6.39 16.70 13.85
N ASP A 155 -6.86 17.86 13.42
CA ASP A 155 -8.16 18.38 13.81
C ASP A 155 -8.83 19.08 12.61
N TYR A 156 -9.97 18.54 12.19
CA TYR A 156 -10.78 19.08 11.11
C TYR A 156 -11.96 19.91 11.60
N SER A 157 -12.00 20.33 12.84
CA SER A 157 -13.14 21.07 13.43
C SER A 157 -13.45 22.35 12.67
N SER A 158 -12.47 22.98 12.05
CA SER A 158 -12.64 24.18 11.22
C SER A 158 -13.12 23.90 9.78
N TYR A 159 -13.16 22.64 9.36
CA TYR A 159 -13.57 22.28 8.00
C TYR A 159 -15.07 21.97 7.92
N PRO A 160 -15.75 22.31 6.80
CA PRO A 160 -17.15 21.97 6.61
C PRO A 160 -17.35 20.46 6.53
N PHE A 161 -18.52 20.01 6.97
CA PHE A 161 -18.88 18.58 7.00
C PHE A 161 -17.87 17.70 7.74
N ASN A 162 -17.32 18.21 8.86
CA ASN A 162 -16.50 17.39 9.75
C ASN A 162 -17.38 16.61 10.74
N PHE A 163 -16.81 15.51 11.26
CA PHE A 163 -17.39 14.72 12.33
C PHE A 163 -16.43 14.71 13.51
N HIS A 164 -16.77 15.47 14.56
CA HIS A 164 -15.96 15.64 15.78
C HIS A 164 -14.49 16.00 15.55
N GLY A 165 -14.16 16.61 14.41
CA GLY A 165 -12.80 16.95 14.03
C GLY A 165 -11.93 15.74 13.59
N TYR A 166 -12.44 14.51 13.67
CA TYR A 166 -11.68 13.32 13.27
C TYR A 166 -11.62 13.13 11.75
N ILE A 167 -12.71 13.41 11.06
CA ILE A 167 -12.86 13.27 9.60
C ILE A 167 -13.59 14.48 9.02
N CYS A 168 -13.40 14.73 7.72
CA CYS A 168 -14.16 15.73 6.98
C CYS A 168 -14.40 15.31 5.53
N LEU A 169 -15.29 16.03 4.83
CA LEU A 169 -15.57 15.74 3.42
C LEU A 169 -14.32 15.89 2.54
N LEU A 170 -13.48 16.87 2.83
CA LEU A 170 -12.25 17.12 2.06
C LEU A 170 -11.26 15.96 2.20
N SER A 171 -11.06 15.43 3.41
CA SER A 171 -10.20 14.25 3.63
C SER A 171 -10.76 13.02 2.92
N ALA A 172 -12.08 12.81 2.98
CA ALA A 172 -12.75 11.71 2.29
C ALA A 172 -12.54 11.74 0.76
N VAL A 173 -12.68 12.92 0.14
CA VAL A 173 -12.39 13.11 -1.29
C VAL A 173 -10.91 12.87 -1.58
N GLY A 174 -10.02 13.34 -0.71
CA GLY A 174 -8.58 13.11 -0.79
C GLY A 174 -8.24 11.61 -0.82
N PHE A 175 -8.81 10.80 0.09
CA PHE A 175 -8.64 9.35 0.10
C PHE A 175 -9.20 8.68 -1.15
N GLY A 176 -10.33 9.17 -1.67
CA GLY A 176 -10.91 8.68 -2.92
C GLY A 176 -9.96 8.88 -4.10
N VAL A 177 -9.43 10.09 -4.26
CA VAL A 177 -8.48 10.44 -5.34
C VAL A 177 -7.17 9.65 -5.18
N ALA A 178 -6.57 9.68 -3.98
CA ALA A 178 -5.30 9.00 -3.71
C ALA A 178 -5.42 7.48 -3.92
N GLY A 179 -6.50 6.86 -3.40
CA GLY A 179 -6.77 5.44 -3.57
C GLY A 179 -7.03 5.05 -5.01
N MET A 180 -7.78 5.86 -5.77
CA MET A 180 -8.00 5.64 -7.20
C MET A 180 -6.68 5.71 -7.98
N LEU A 181 -5.85 6.73 -7.77
CA LEU A 181 -4.54 6.87 -8.40
C LEU A 181 -3.61 5.70 -8.01
N TRP A 182 -3.60 5.34 -6.73
CA TRP A 182 -2.82 4.20 -6.25
C TRP A 182 -3.20 2.92 -6.97
N ILE A 183 -4.48 2.59 -7.01
CA ILE A 183 -4.96 1.33 -7.59
C ILE A 183 -4.86 1.32 -9.11
N CYS A 184 -5.24 2.41 -9.78
CA CYS A 184 -5.32 2.43 -11.24
C CYS A 184 -3.95 2.65 -11.91
N VAL A 185 -3.02 3.32 -11.23
CA VAL A 185 -1.76 3.77 -11.83
C VAL A 185 -0.54 3.25 -11.06
N PHE A 186 -0.34 3.74 -9.85
CA PHE A 186 0.94 3.59 -9.17
C PHE A 186 1.25 2.16 -8.76
N SER A 187 0.30 1.43 -8.17
CA SER A 187 0.55 0.08 -7.70
C SER A 187 1.00 -0.87 -8.81
N GLU A 188 0.50 -0.70 -10.04
CA GLU A 188 0.90 -1.53 -11.18
C GLU A 188 2.29 -1.16 -11.70
N ILE A 189 2.61 0.14 -11.77
CA ILE A 189 3.93 0.63 -12.17
C ILE A 189 4.97 0.11 -11.18
N PHE A 190 4.76 0.34 -9.88
CA PHE A 190 5.70 -0.09 -8.85
C PHE A 190 5.81 -1.60 -8.73
N ARG A 191 4.71 -2.35 -8.93
CA ARG A 191 4.76 -3.81 -8.99
C ARG A 191 5.67 -4.29 -10.12
N LYS A 192 5.54 -3.73 -11.33
CA LYS A 192 6.39 -4.10 -12.47
C LYS A 192 7.85 -3.75 -12.21
N LEU A 193 8.14 -2.55 -11.71
CA LEU A 193 9.48 -2.14 -11.34
C LEU A 193 10.07 -3.06 -10.26
N TRP A 194 9.28 -3.39 -9.24
CA TRP A 194 9.74 -4.28 -8.16
C TRP A 194 10.12 -5.65 -8.65
N PHE A 195 9.31 -6.27 -9.51
CA PHE A 195 9.60 -7.59 -10.03
C PHE A 195 10.63 -7.62 -11.16
N SER A 196 11.02 -6.47 -11.72
CA SER A 196 12.19 -6.39 -12.62
C SER A 196 13.52 -6.50 -11.88
N LEU A 197 13.54 -6.25 -10.56
CA LEU A 197 14.73 -6.34 -9.72
C LEU A 197 15.04 -7.78 -9.32
N PRO A 198 16.33 -8.15 -9.18
CA PRO A 198 16.72 -9.49 -8.73
C PRO A 198 16.14 -9.85 -7.36
N PRO A 199 15.76 -11.12 -7.11
CA PRO A 199 15.17 -11.53 -5.83
C PRO A 199 16.07 -11.26 -4.61
N GLY A 200 17.39 -11.38 -4.78
CA GLY A 200 18.37 -11.06 -3.72
C GLY A 200 18.33 -9.59 -3.32
N PHE A 201 18.31 -8.70 -4.32
CA PHE A 201 18.19 -7.26 -4.08
C PHE A 201 16.89 -6.91 -3.36
N ARG A 202 15.75 -7.44 -3.81
CA ARG A 202 14.44 -7.18 -3.18
C ARG A 202 14.42 -7.59 -1.71
N ARG A 203 15.00 -8.75 -1.37
CA ARG A 203 15.10 -9.20 0.02
C ARG A 203 16.00 -8.31 0.84
N GLY A 204 17.21 -8.01 0.35
CA GLY A 204 18.16 -7.14 1.04
C GLY A 204 17.58 -5.75 1.29
N PHE A 205 16.98 -5.15 0.27
CA PHE A 205 16.35 -3.82 0.35
C PHE A 205 15.23 -3.78 1.40
N ASN A 206 14.28 -4.73 1.35
CA ASN A 206 13.23 -4.80 2.36
C ASN A 206 13.78 -5.06 3.77
N SER A 207 14.81 -5.90 3.92
CA SER A 207 15.42 -6.15 5.23
C SER A 207 16.03 -4.87 5.81
N VAL A 208 16.72 -4.08 5.00
CA VAL A 208 17.27 -2.78 5.42
C VAL A 208 16.16 -1.83 5.86
N LEU A 209 15.09 -1.70 5.07
CA LEU A 209 13.95 -0.84 5.43
C LEU A 209 13.28 -1.29 6.74
N ILE A 210 13.09 -2.59 6.93
CA ILE A 210 12.50 -3.14 8.17
C ILE A 210 13.42 -2.83 9.36
N LEU A 211 14.72 -3.03 9.24
CA LEU A 211 15.67 -2.76 10.32
C LEU A 211 15.70 -1.27 10.68
N LEU A 212 15.73 -0.37 9.68
CA LEU A 212 15.67 1.07 9.90
C LEU A 212 14.37 1.48 10.59
N PHE A 213 13.25 0.93 10.15
CA PHE A 213 11.94 1.21 10.74
C PHE A 213 11.84 0.70 12.19
N LEU A 214 12.34 -0.51 12.48
CA LEU A 214 12.36 -1.05 13.84
C LEU A 214 13.28 -0.24 14.76
N ALA A 215 14.44 0.21 14.27
CA ALA A 215 15.33 1.09 15.02
C ALA A 215 14.66 2.44 15.33
N ASP A 216 13.95 3.01 14.35
CA ASP A 216 13.19 4.25 14.51
C ASP A 216 12.01 4.07 15.49
N CYS A 217 11.29 2.95 15.43
CA CYS A 217 10.26 2.59 16.41
C CYS A 217 10.84 2.56 17.83
N ALA A 218 12.00 1.91 18.02
CA ALA A 218 12.65 1.84 19.33
C ALA A 218 13.10 3.23 19.82
N ALA A 219 13.66 4.05 18.93
CA ALA A 219 14.05 5.42 19.24
C ALA A 219 12.85 6.28 19.64
N ALA A 220 11.77 6.23 18.88
CA ALA A 220 10.54 6.99 19.12
C ALA A 220 9.81 6.57 20.42
N LEU A 221 9.93 5.31 20.83
CA LEU A 221 9.37 4.83 22.11
C LEU A 221 10.19 5.34 23.32
N ILE A 222 11.51 5.48 23.18
CA ILE A 222 12.40 5.94 24.26
C ILE A 222 12.39 7.48 24.33
N PHE A 223 12.41 8.12 23.17
CA PHE A 223 12.44 9.58 22.99
C PHE A 223 11.30 9.97 22.03
N PRO A 224 10.07 10.21 22.52
CA PRO A 224 8.96 10.57 21.66
C PRO A 224 9.28 11.82 20.82
N ASN A 225 9.13 11.73 19.51
CA ASN A 225 9.22 12.89 18.64
C ASN A 225 7.97 13.75 18.84
N THR A 226 8.12 14.90 19.48
CA THR A 226 7.00 15.79 19.79
C THR A 226 6.60 16.68 18.61
N GLY A 227 7.36 16.66 17.51
CA GLY A 227 7.06 17.47 16.33
C GLY A 227 7.04 18.98 16.54
N MET A 228 7.64 19.45 17.64
CA MET A 228 7.57 20.84 18.12
C MET A 228 8.87 21.62 17.92
N GLU A 229 9.70 21.29 16.93
CA GLU A 229 10.84 22.12 16.55
C GLU A 229 10.69 22.68 15.14
#